data_a53cef74a2993bd1dca911396233e2cc
#
_entry.id   a53cef74a2993bd1dca911396233e2cc
#
_cell.length_a   1.000
_cell.length_b   1.000
_cell.length_c   1.000
_cell.angle_alpha   90.00
_cell.angle_beta   90.00
_cell.angle_gamma   90.00
#
_symmetry.space_group_name_H-M   'P 1'
#
loop_
_entity.id
_entity.type
_entity.pdbx_description
1 polymer ?
#
loop_
_entity_poly.entity_id
_entity_poly.type
_entity_poly.pdbx_seq_one_letter_code
_entity_poly.pdbx_strand_id
1 'polypeptide(L)'
;KEIIIPIYKKNILKWYKISKRIDDDISSVFMAINDRIEKNIIKEIKIVCGGLAETPKIAEKAQKFLLNKIFNEENINEAKKIIKKEFDPIDDMRASKNYRTKISQNLLERFLNENNKIKSTLY
;
A
#
# COMPACT_ATOMS: atom_id res chain seq x y z
N LYS A 1 17.67 -18.42 -15.98
CA LYS A 1 16.43 -17.77 -15.49
C LYS A 1 16.62 -16.28 -15.55
N GLU A 2 15.70 -15.56 -16.11
CA GLU A 2 15.68 -14.10 -16.16
C GLU A 2 14.44 -13.56 -15.47
N ILE A 3 14.54 -12.34 -14.93
CA ILE A 3 13.43 -11.61 -14.37
C ILE A 3 13.12 -10.44 -15.29
N ILE A 4 11.91 -10.37 -15.80
CA ILE A 4 11.45 -9.28 -16.66
C ILE A 4 10.69 -8.28 -15.81
N ILE A 5 11.19 -7.05 -15.72
CA ILE A 5 10.54 -5.95 -15.01
C ILE A 5 9.96 -5.00 -16.06
N PRO A 6 8.62 -4.90 -16.17
CA PRO A 6 8.01 -3.95 -17.09
C PRO A 6 8.18 -2.52 -16.58
N ILE A 7 8.54 -1.61 -17.47
CA ILE A 7 8.64 -0.17 -17.16
C ILE A 7 7.39 0.53 -17.66
N TYR A 8 6.60 1.03 -16.71
CA TYR A 8 5.38 1.80 -17.00
C TYR A 8 5.67 3.30 -16.96
N LYS A 9 5.61 3.97 -18.11
CA LYS A 9 5.96 5.40 -18.24
C LYS A 9 5.02 6.37 -17.49
N LYS A 10 3.78 5.95 -17.22
CA LYS A 10 2.75 6.81 -16.60
C LYS A 10 2.40 6.43 -15.16
N ASN A 11 2.90 5.31 -14.69
CA ASN A 11 2.60 4.83 -13.35
C ASN A 11 3.68 5.29 -12.37
N ILE A 12 3.27 5.52 -11.13
CA ILE A 12 4.18 5.83 -10.03
C ILE A 12 4.23 4.61 -9.12
N LEU A 13 5.44 4.17 -8.80
CA LEU A 13 5.68 3.11 -7.82
C LEU A 13 6.15 3.74 -6.51
N LYS A 14 5.42 3.50 -5.45
CA LYS A 14 5.81 3.83 -4.07
C LYS A 14 5.92 2.55 -3.26
N TRP A 15 6.86 2.52 -2.34
CA TRP A 15 7.03 1.40 -1.44
C TRP A 15 7.40 1.89 -0.04
N TYR A 16 6.95 1.14 0.95
CA TYR A 16 7.11 1.44 2.36
C TYR A 16 7.61 0.19 3.07
N LYS A 17 8.69 0.35 3.80
CA LYS A 17 9.26 -0.70 4.65
C LYS A 17 9.19 -0.27 6.10
N ILE A 18 8.56 -1.06 6.94
CA ILE A 18 8.51 -0.86 8.39
C ILE A 18 9.20 -2.03 9.06
N SER A 19 10.24 -1.73 9.83
CA SER A 19 11.05 -2.71 10.57
C SER A 19 11.44 -2.14 11.93
N LYS A 20 11.92 -3.01 12.84
CA LYS A 20 12.37 -2.57 14.17
C LYS A 20 13.68 -1.79 14.12
N ARG A 21 14.52 -2.06 13.13
CA ARG A 21 15.81 -1.40 12.90
C ARG A 21 15.78 -0.71 11.56
N ILE A 22 16.59 0.34 11.42
CA ILE A 22 16.65 1.14 10.19
C ILE A 22 17.30 0.36 9.06
N ASP A 23 18.37 -0.38 9.34
CA ASP A 23 19.15 -1.14 8.35
C ASP A 23 19.14 -2.64 8.64
N ASP A 24 19.30 -3.44 7.59
CA ASP A 24 19.54 -4.90 7.61
C ASP A 24 18.52 -5.71 8.43
N ASP A 25 17.28 -5.27 8.52
CA ASP A 25 16.25 -5.96 9.26
C ASP A 25 15.11 -6.44 8.35
N ILE A 26 14.50 -7.58 8.73
CA ILE A 26 13.32 -8.10 8.06
C ILE A 26 12.13 -7.21 8.36
N SER A 27 11.38 -6.86 7.33
CA SER A 27 10.19 -6.00 7.47
C SER A 27 9.14 -6.63 8.37
N SER A 28 8.64 -5.88 9.34
CA SER A 28 7.41 -6.22 10.05
C SER A 28 6.20 -6.10 9.12
N VAL A 29 6.17 -5.01 8.35
CA VAL A 29 5.18 -4.77 7.28
C VAL A 29 5.91 -4.14 6.09
N PHE A 30 5.59 -4.58 4.90
CA PHE A 30 6.00 -3.97 3.65
C PHE A 30 4.78 -3.72 2.79
N MET A 31 4.74 -2.57 2.11
CA MET A 31 3.67 -2.27 1.15
C MET A 31 4.26 -1.61 -0.08
N ALA A 32 3.93 -2.13 -1.25
CA ALA A 32 4.24 -1.51 -2.52
C ALA A 32 2.94 -1.14 -3.24
N ILE A 33 2.88 0.09 -3.73
CA ILE A 33 1.72 0.60 -4.47
C ILE A 33 2.22 1.13 -5.81
N ASN A 34 1.69 0.57 -6.89
CA ASN A 34 1.90 1.05 -8.25
C ASN A 34 0.58 1.62 -8.74
N ASP A 35 0.54 2.93 -8.99
CA ASP A 35 -0.69 3.63 -9.32
C ASP A 35 -0.55 4.55 -10.54
N ARG A 36 -1.69 4.82 -11.17
CA ARG A 36 -1.87 5.88 -12.14
C ARG A 36 -3.15 6.63 -11.81
N ILE A 37 -3.01 7.88 -11.41
CA ILE A 37 -4.11 8.76 -11.06
C ILE A 37 -4.19 9.87 -12.11
N GLU A 38 -5.33 9.98 -12.78
CA GLU A 38 -5.61 11.01 -13.79
C GLU A 38 -6.89 11.75 -13.44
N LYS A 39 -6.84 13.09 -13.46
CA LYS A 39 -7.99 13.95 -13.09
C LYS A 39 -8.62 13.55 -11.75
N ASN A 40 -7.78 13.21 -10.78
CA ASN A 40 -8.18 12.76 -9.46
C ASN A 40 -8.97 11.42 -9.42
N ILE A 41 -8.91 10.65 -10.50
CA ILE A 41 -9.50 9.31 -10.59
C ILE A 41 -8.38 8.26 -10.63
N ILE A 42 -8.51 7.22 -9.83
CA ILE A 42 -7.58 6.10 -9.82
C ILE A 42 -7.84 5.23 -11.06
N LYS A 43 -7.00 5.35 -12.08
CA LYS A 43 -7.13 4.61 -13.34
C LYS A 43 -6.52 3.22 -13.27
N GLU A 44 -5.42 3.09 -12.53
CA GLU A 44 -4.76 1.82 -12.25
C GLU A 44 -4.25 1.84 -10.83
N ILE A 45 -4.32 0.69 -10.16
CA ILE A 45 -3.72 0.52 -8.85
C ILE A 45 -3.40 -0.95 -8.61
N LYS A 46 -2.19 -1.20 -8.13
CA LYS A 46 -1.75 -2.51 -7.59
C LYS A 46 -1.17 -2.28 -6.21
N ILE A 47 -1.64 -3.05 -5.26
CA ILE A 47 -1.20 -2.99 -3.86
C ILE A 47 -0.70 -4.37 -3.48
N VAL A 48 0.58 -4.47 -3.14
CA VAL A 48 1.22 -5.70 -2.65
C VAL A 48 1.64 -5.50 -1.21
N CYS A 49 1.25 -6.43 -0.36
CA CYS A 49 1.54 -6.39 1.07
C CYS A 49 2.45 -7.56 1.46
N GLY A 50 3.53 -7.27 2.19
CA GLY A 50 4.38 -8.23 2.88
C GLY A 50 4.17 -8.14 4.39
N GLY A 51 4.29 -9.26 5.09
CA GLY A 51 4.10 -9.34 6.54
C GLY A 51 2.64 -9.37 7.02
N LEU A 52 1.68 -9.40 6.11
CA LEU A 52 0.25 -9.52 6.43
C LEU A 52 -0.31 -10.93 6.17
N ALA A 53 0.47 -11.79 5.57
CA ALA A 53 0.17 -13.19 5.29
C ALA A 53 1.47 -13.99 5.31
N GLU A 54 1.40 -15.30 5.12
CA GLU A 54 2.58 -16.20 5.07
C GLU A 54 3.57 -15.82 3.95
N THR A 55 3.05 -15.32 2.85
CA THR A 55 3.82 -14.82 1.70
C THR A 55 3.35 -13.43 1.31
N PRO A 56 4.15 -12.65 0.55
CA PRO A 56 3.65 -11.39 -0.04
C PRO A 56 2.39 -11.65 -0.87
N LYS A 57 1.35 -10.86 -0.64
CA LYS A 57 0.07 -11.00 -1.33
C LYS A 57 -0.43 -9.66 -1.87
N ILE A 58 -1.15 -9.75 -2.97
CA ILE A 58 -1.89 -8.64 -3.55
C ILE A 58 -3.14 -8.37 -2.69
N ALA A 59 -3.38 -7.10 -2.36
CA ALA A 59 -4.61 -6.65 -1.70
C ALA A 59 -5.74 -6.53 -2.74
N GLU A 60 -6.24 -7.67 -3.20
CA GLU A 60 -7.16 -7.75 -4.34
C GLU A 60 -8.47 -7.00 -4.11
N LYS A 61 -9.04 -7.14 -2.91
CA LYS A 61 -10.32 -6.49 -2.58
C LYS A 61 -10.16 -4.97 -2.47
N ALA A 62 -9.09 -4.51 -1.82
CA ALA A 62 -8.82 -3.10 -1.67
C ALA A 62 -8.54 -2.42 -3.03
N GLN A 63 -7.71 -3.02 -3.88
CA GLN A 63 -7.42 -2.45 -5.19
C GLN A 63 -8.63 -2.49 -6.14
N LYS A 64 -9.45 -3.54 -6.08
CA LYS A 64 -10.71 -3.62 -6.84
C LYS A 64 -11.69 -2.52 -6.42
N PHE A 65 -11.80 -2.25 -5.13
CA PHE A 65 -12.62 -1.17 -4.61
C PHE A 65 -12.14 0.21 -5.08
N LEU A 66 -10.83 0.45 -5.03
CA LEU A 66 -10.23 1.75 -5.37
C LEU A 66 -10.23 2.06 -6.87
N LEU A 67 -10.26 1.04 -7.72
CA LEU A 67 -10.22 1.21 -9.18
C LEU A 67 -11.42 2.07 -9.66
N ASN A 68 -11.13 3.09 -10.45
CA ASN A 68 -12.10 4.07 -10.97
C ASN A 68 -12.78 4.94 -9.90
N LYS A 69 -12.29 4.92 -8.66
CA LYS A 69 -12.77 5.82 -7.60
C LYS A 69 -12.01 7.13 -7.60
N ILE A 70 -12.64 8.15 -7.02
CA ILE A 70 -11.99 9.43 -6.74
C ILE A 70 -10.88 9.19 -5.69
N PHE A 71 -9.71 9.73 -5.95
CA PHE A 71 -8.60 9.71 -5.00
C PHE A 71 -8.83 10.74 -3.90
N ASN A 72 -9.48 10.35 -2.84
CA ASN A 72 -9.82 11.19 -1.69
C ASN A 72 -9.72 10.40 -0.37
N GLU A 73 -9.82 11.14 0.73
CA GLU A 73 -9.74 10.57 2.09
C GLU A 73 -10.84 9.54 2.36
N GLU A 74 -12.06 9.79 1.91
CA GLU A 74 -13.21 8.89 2.12
C GLU A 74 -12.96 7.50 1.52
N ASN A 75 -12.54 7.45 0.25
CA ASN A 75 -12.25 6.18 -0.44
C ASN A 75 -11.02 5.47 0.14
N ILE A 76 -10.01 6.21 0.57
CA ILE A 76 -8.85 5.62 1.25
C ILE A 76 -9.24 5.06 2.63
N ASN A 77 -10.10 5.73 3.38
CA ASN A 77 -10.60 5.22 4.66
C ASN A 77 -11.43 3.94 4.49
N GLU A 78 -12.22 3.82 3.44
CA GLU A 78 -12.89 2.55 3.11
C GLU A 78 -11.90 1.45 2.71
N ALA A 79 -10.91 1.77 1.90
CA ALA A 79 -9.84 0.82 1.55
C ALA A 79 -9.06 0.34 2.79
N LYS A 80 -8.83 1.19 3.79
CA LYS A 80 -8.24 0.81 5.07
C LYS A 80 -9.07 -0.24 5.81
N LYS A 81 -10.39 -0.09 5.82
CA LYS A 81 -11.30 -1.08 6.42
C LYS A 81 -11.29 -2.40 5.65
N ILE A 82 -11.23 -2.33 4.31
CA ILE A 82 -11.16 -3.51 3.45
C ILE A 82 -9.86 -4.28 3.70
N ILE A 83 -8.71 -3.63 3.73
CA ILE A 83 -7.41 -4.26 4.03
C ILE A 83 -7.43 -4.95 5.41
N LYS A 84 -8.00 -4.31 6.42
CA LYS A 84 -8.15 -4.91 7.75
C LYS A 84 -8.93 -6.23 7.73
N LYS A 85 -9.94 -6.34 6.87
CA LYS A 85 -10.76 -7.56 6.73
C LYS A 85 -10.15 -8.58 5.77
N GLU A 86 -9.36 -8.12 4.79
CA GLU A 86 -8.78 -8.97 3.76
C GLU A 86 -7.62 -9.81 4.27
N PHE A 87 -6.86 -9.28 5.23
CA PHE A 87 -5.67 -9.93 5.78
C PHE A 87 -5.86 -10.33 7.24
N ASP A 88 -5.27 -11.47 7.61
CA ASP A 88 -5.21 -11.98 8.97
C ASP A 88 -3.76 -12.29 9.35
N PRO A 89 -2.95 -11.26 9.67
CA PRO A 89 -1.54 -11.44 9.99
C PRO A 89 -1.33 -12.20 11.30
N ILE A 90 -0.17 -12.82 11.43
CA ILE A 90 0.23 -13.55 12.64
C ILE A 90 0.88 -12.63 13.68
N ASP A 91 0.85 -13.07 14.93
CA ASP A 91 1.73 -12.57 15.98
C ASP A 91 3.07 -13.32 15.92
N ASP A 92 4.17 -12.61 15.90
CA ASP A 92 5.52 -13.18 16.02
C ASP A 92 6.47 -12.24 16.77
N MET A 93 7.76 -12.63 16.87
CA MET A 93 8.79 -11.85 17.57
C MET A 93 9.03 -10.46 16.93
N ARG A 94 8.64 -10.25 15.67
CA ARG A 94 8.85 -8.99 14.95
C ARG A 94 7.73 -7.99 15.20
N ALA A 95 6.48 -8.46 15.23
CA ALA A 95 5.32 -7.61 15.43
C ALA A 95 4.06 -8.40 15.81
N SER A 96 3.18 -7.77 16.56
CA SER A 96 1.86 -8.32 16.83
C SER A 96 0.93 -8.17 15.61
N LYS A 97 -0.07 -9.02 15.53
CA LYS A 97 -1.16 -8.94 14.56
C LYS A 97 -1.79 -7.54 14.53
N ASN A 98 -2.12 -7.01 15.70
CA ASN A 98 -2.73 -5.68 15.82
C ASN A 98 -1.83 -4.58 15.28
N TYR A 99 -0.54 -4.64 15.57
CA TYR A 99 0.45 -3.70 15.05
C TYR A 99 0.53 -3.76 13.51
N ARG A 100 0.65 -4.96 12.94
CA ARG A 100 0.72 -5.16 11.47
C ARG A 100 -0.52 -4.62 10.78
N THR A 101 -1.71 -4.90 11.32
CA THR A 101 -2.98 -4.38 10.81
C THR A 101 -3.04 -2.86 10.87
N LYS A 102 -2.67 -2.27 12.00
CA LYS A 102 -2.68 -0.81 12.18
C LYS A 102 -1.69 -0.12 11.23
N ILE A 103 -0.49 -0.66 11.11
CA ILE A 103 0.54 -0.11 10.21
C ILE A 103 0.09 -0.18 8.76
N SER A 104 -0.49 -1.30 8.30
CA SER A 104 -0.98 -1.41 6.91
C SER A 104 -2.02 -0.33 6.58
N GLN A 105 -2.91 -0.02 7.53
CA GLN A 105 -3.87 1.07 7.38
C GLN A 105 -3.17 2.45 7.31
N ASN A 106 -2.19 2.68 8.19
CA ASN A 106 -1.43 3.94 8.21
C ASN A 106 -0.60 4.16 6.94
N LEU A 107 -0.11 3.08 6.31
CA LEU A 107 0.61 3.19 5.04
C LEU A 107 -0.27 3.66 3.89
N LEU A 108 -1.54 3.24 3.84
CA LEU A 108 -2.51 3.80 2.88
C LEU A 108 -2.78 5.29 3.13
N GLU A 109 -2.88 5.70 4.38
CA GLU A 109 -3.04 7.12 4.73
C GLU A 109 -1.80 7.94 4.35
N ARG A 110 -0.60 7.40 4.59
CA ARG A 110 0.64 8.01 4.14
C ARG A 110 0.69 8.15 2.60
N PHE A 111 0.27 7.14 1.88
CA PHE A 111 0.16 7.19 0.42
C PHE A 111 -0.76 8.33 -0.06
N LEU A 112 -1.93 8.51 0.57
CA LEU A 112 -2.82 9.64 0.29
C LEU A 112 -2.13 10.99 0.54
N ASN A 113 -1.52 11.14 1.72
CA ASN A 113 -0.88 12.39 2.14
C ASN A 113 0.30 12.78 1.25
N GLU A 114 1.13 11.82 0.85
CA GLU A 114 2.26 12.07 -0.03
C GLU A 114 1.83 12.48 -1.44
N ASN A 115 0.76 11.87 -1.97
CA ASN A 115 0.20 12.28 -3.27
C ASN A 115 -0.44 13.67 -3.23
N ASN A 116 -1.08 14.04 -2.13
CA ASN A 116 -1.65 15.37 -1.94
C ASN A 116 -0.57 16.45 -1.82
N LYS A 117 0.55 16.16 -1.13
CA LYS A 117 1.70 17.08 -1.05
C LYS A 117 2.36 17.31 -2.41
N ILE A 118 2.50 16.30 -3.22
CA ILE A 118 3.04 16.43 -4.59
C ILE A 118 2.15 17.37 -5.41
N LYS A 119 0.84 17.26 -5.27
CA LYS A 119 -0.11 18.18 -5.93
C LYS A 119 0.02 19.63 -5.43
N SER A 120 0.26 19.82 -4.14
CA SER A 120 0.39 21.17 -3.54
C SER A 120 1.71 21.86 -3.88
N THR A 121 2.76 21.14 -4.25
CA THR A 121 4.06 21.70 -4.65
C THR A 121 4.15 22.01 -6.15
N LEU A 122 3.18 21.58 -6.95
CA LEU A 122 3.10 21.87 -8.38
C LEU A 122 2.25 23.13 -8.69
N TYR A 123 1.72 23.77 -7.69
CA TYR A 123 0.99 25.03 -7.72
C TYR A 123 1.62 26.03 -6.74
#